data_46cfcb82a16a2eaaa2a2d2469d8f0e78
#
_entry.id   46cfcb82a16a2eaaa2a2d2469d8f0e78
#
_cell.length_a   1.000
_cell.length_b   1.000
_cell.length_c   1.000
_cell.angle_alpha   90.00
_cell.angle_beta   90.00
_cell.angle_gamma   90.00
#
_symmetry.space_group_name_H-M   'P 1'
#
loop_
_entity.id
_entity.type
_entity.pdbx_description
1 polymer ?
#
loop_
_entity_poly.entity_id
_entity_poly.type
_entity_poly.pdbx_seq_one_letter_code
_entity_poly.pdbx_strand_id
1 'polypeptide(L)'
;MPAPRTRSEGGASAPKPINLALQGGGSHGAFTWGVLDRLLEDGRVNIDGICGTSAGAMNAVLVAHGLMHGGHDGARATLADFWERVGQLGAMLNPVAAMAGANPLANAGADPVLATQQWAMESFTRTFSPYQFNPLNLNPLRDLLATCVDFDALHGCDQVKLFLCATNVRSGKVRIFDNASLSVDAVMASACLPHLFHAVEIDGEHYWDGGYMGNPVLYPLFYQTTTRDVVVVMVNQIHRNEVPMTS
;
A
#
# COMPACT_ATOMS: atom_id res chain seq x y z
N MET A 1 18.75 -27.34 52.23
CA MET A 1 17.94 -26.35 51.54
C MET A 1 18.64 -26.02 50.23
N PRO A 2 18.03 -26.23 49.05
CA PRO A 2 18.63 -25.82 47.78
C PRO A 2 18.47 -24.32 47.60
N ALA A 3 19.52 -23.64 47.12
CA ALA A 3 19.55 -22.21 46.85
C ALA A 3 18.54 -21.82 45.76
N PRO A 4 17.94 -20.58 45.78
CA PRO A 4 17.01 -20.15 44.79
C PRO A 4 17.73 -19.97 43.44
N ARG A 5 17.20 -20.57 42.39
CA ARG A 5 17.63 -20.33 40.99
C ARG A 5 17.29 -18.88 40.64
N THR A 6 18.28 -18.03 40.48
CA THR A 6 18.15 -16.72 39.86
C THR A 6 17.66 -16.92 38.44
N ARG A 7 16.48 -16.40 38.12
CA ARG A 7 16.03 -16.22 36.74
C ARG A 7 17.05 -15.30 36.07
N SER A 8 17.73 -15.81 35.05
CA SER A 8 18.50 -14.98 34.14
C SER A 8 17.54 -14.00 33.51
N GLU A 9 17.77 -12.70 33.71
CA GLU A 9 17.13 -11.64 32.95
C GLU A 9 17.47 -11.92 31.48
N GLY A 10 16.45 -12.25 30.69
CA GLY A 10 16.58 -12.49 29.27
C GLY A 10 17.04 -11.18 28.61
N GLY A 11 18.31 -11.12 28.24
CA GLY A 11 18.82 -10.03 27.41
C GLY A 11 17.93 -9.93 26.17
N ALA A 12 17.44 -8.73 25.85
CA ALA A 12 16.65 -8.47 24.67
C ALA A 12 17.44 -8.98 23.44
N SER A 13 16.92 -9.99 22.75
CA SER A 13 17.54 -10.49 21.54
C SER A 13 17.49 -9.38 20.47
N ALA A 14 18.54 -9.27 19.67
CA ALA A 14 18.54 -8.33 18.54
C ALA A 14 17.29 -8.53 17.67
N PRO A 15 16.69 -7.45 17.13
CA PRO A 15 15.52 -7.56 16.27
C PRO A 15 15.75 -8.49 15.09
N LYS A 16 14.77 -9.35 14.80
CA LYS A 16 14.87 -10.32 13.71
C LYS A 16 14.74 -9.63 12.36
N PRO A 17 15.69 -9.79 11.42
CA PRO A 17 15.54 -9.25 10.07
C PRO A 17 14.45 -10.01 9.32
N ILE A 18 13.56 -9.26 8.65
CA ILE A 18 12.49 -9.80 7.82
C ILE A 18 12.33 -8.97 6.54
N ASN A 19 11.77 -9.60 5.53
CA ASN A 19 11.22 -8.91 4.37
C ASN A 19 9.70 -8.78 4.52
N LEU A 20 9.15 -7.70 4.00
CA LEU A 20 7.71 -7.47 3.93
C LEU A 20 7.22 -7.56 2.47
N ALA A 21 6.09 -8.20 2.27
CA ALA A 21 5.40 -8.27 1.01
C ALA A 21 3.97 -7.73 1.20
N LEU A 22 3.71 -6.53 0.65
CA LEU A 22 2.50 -5.77 0.92
C LEU A 22 1.54 -5.82 -0.28
N GLN A 23 0.41 -6.51 -0.09
CA GLN A 23 -0.61 -6.63 -1.11
C GLN A 23 -1.32 -5.29 -1.35
N GLY A 24 -1.66 -4.99 -2.60
CA GLY A 24 -2.54 -3.91 -2.98
C GLY A 24 -4.01 -4.27 -2.77
N GLY A 25 -4.86 -3.25 -2.70
CA GLY A 25 -6.31 -3.45 -2.51
C GLY A 25 -7.04 -2.13 -2.25
N GLY A 26 -6.56 -1.02 -2.80
CA GLY A 26 -7.19 0.30 -2.65
C GLY A 26 -7.29 0.72 -1.17
N SER A 27 -8.50 1.06 -0.73
CA SER A 27 -8.77 1.47 0.67
C SER A 27 -8.41 0.42 1.73
N HIS A 28 -8.33 -0.87 1.34
CA HIS A 28 -7.85 -1.93 2.25
C HIS A 28 -6.37 -1.78 2.63
N GLY A 29 -5.63 -0.88 1.97
CA GLY A 29 -4.30 -0.48 2.42
C GLY A 29 -4.27 0.07 3.85
N ALA A 30 -5.39 0.61 4.36
CA ALA A 30 -5.54 0.99 5.76
C ALA A 30 -5.45 -0.21 6.73
N PHE A 31 -5.92 -1.41 6.33
CA PHE A 31 -5.69 -2.63 7.09
C PHE A 31 -4.19 -2.96 7.16
N THR A 32 -3.49 -2.85 6.02
CA THR A 32 -2.03 -3.03 5.96
C THR A 32 -1.32 -2.04 6.88
N TRP A 33 -1.75 -0.77 6.92
CA TRP A 33 -1.26 0.21 7.89
C TRP A 33 -1.39 -0.29 9.34
N GLY A 34 -2.57 -0.79 9.75
CA GLY A 34 -2.76 -1.31 11.11
C GLY A 34 -1.82 -2.49 11.45
N VAL A 35 -1.56 -3.38 10.49
CA VAL A 35 -0.59 -4.48 10.66
C VAL A 35 0.83 -3.94 10.80
N LEU A 36 1.23 -2.99 9.96
CA LEU A 36 2.56 -2.36 10.00
C LEU A 36 2.77 -1.57 11.29
N ASP A 37 1.76 -0.80 11.72
CA ASP A 37 1.80 -0.06 12.98
C ASP A 37 2.09 -1.00 14.14
N ARG A 38 1.37 -2.13 14.22
CA ARG A 38 1.58 -3.11 15.28
C ARG A 38 2.94 -3.81 15.22
N LEU A 39 3.45 -4.12 14.02
CA LEU A 39 4.78 -4.71 13.86
C LEU A 39 5.89 -3.76 14.29
N LEU A 40 5.76 -2.48 13.91
CA LEU A 40 6.73 -1.43 14.27
C LEU A 40 6.69 -1.11 15.77
N GLU A 41 5.50 -1.07 16.37
CA GLU A 41 5.32 -0.89 17.81
C GLU A 41 5.96 -2.02 18.63
N ASP A 42 5.83 -3.27 18.18
CA ASP A 42 6.40 -4.43 18.85
C ASP A 42 7.95 -4.39 18.93
N GLY A 43 8.59 -3.82 17.90
CA GLY A 43 10.04 -3.56 17.88
C GLY A 43 10.94 -4.81 17.80
N ARG A 44 10.39 -6.02 17.68
CA ARG A 44 11.15 -7.28 17.61
C ARG A 44 11.64 -7.63 16.21
N VAL A 45 11.27 -6.86 15.21
CA VAL A 45 11.66 -7.08 13.82
C VAL A 45 12.45 -5.90 13.28
N ASN A 46 13.37 -6.18 12.34
CA ASN A 46 14.05 -5.20 11.52
C ASN A 46 13.72 -5.48 10.05
N ILE A 47 13.34 -4.46 9.29
CA ILE A 47 12.90 -4.61 7.92
C ILE A 47 14.11 -4.47 6.99
N ASP A 48 14.45 -5.54 6.26
CA ASP A 48 15.54 -5.57 5.27
C ASP A 48 15.05 -5.10 3.89
N GLY A 49 13.86 -5.58 3.47
CA GLY A 49 13.27 -5.18 2.20
C GLY A 49 11.76 -5.19 2.22
N ILE A 50 11.16 -4.37 1.37
CA ILE A 50 9.70 -4.31 1.19
C ILE A 50 9.39 -4.39 -0.29
N CYS A 51 8.56 -5.36 -0.70
CA CYS A 51 7.89 -5.28 -1.98
C CYS A 51 6.42 -4.90 -1.79
N GLY A 52 5.90 -4.07 -2.69
CA GLY A 52 4.54 -3.58 -2.61
C GLY A 52 3.90 -3.35 -3.98
N THR A 53 2.59 -3.48 -4.01
CA THR A 53 1.76 -3.21 -5.19
C THR A 53 0.62 -2.27 -4.79
N SER A 54 0.34 -1.25 -5.61
CA SER A 54 -0.81 -0.35 -5.41
C SER A 54 -0.79 0.31 -4.02
N ALA A 55 -1.83 0.16 -3.20
CA ALA A 55 -1.83 0.64 -1.82
C ALA A 55 -0.68 0.05 -0.97
N GLY A 56 -0.23 -1.18 -1.28
CA GLY A 56 0.96 -1.78 -0.69
C GLY A 56 2.25 -1.04 -1.06
N ALA A 57 2.35 -0.50 -2.27
CA ALA A 57 3.46 0.35 -2.69
C ALA A 57 3.49 1.69 -1.93
N MET A 58 2.31 2.29 -1.71
CA MET A 58 2.20 3.49 -0.87
C MET A 58 2.68 3.23 0.56
N ASN A 59 2.18 2.17 1.19
CA ASN A 59 2.62 1.78 2.52
C ASN A 59 4.14 1.52 2.58
N ALA A 60 4.72 0.90 1.55
CA ALA A 60 6.15 0.60 1.48
C ALA A 60 7.01 1.87 1.53
N VAL A 61 6.70 2.88 0.71
CA VAL A 61 7.46 4.13 0.69
C VAL A 61 7.27 4.96 1.96
N LEU A 62 6.06 4.94 2.55
CA LEU A 62 5.78 5.62 3.82
C LEU A 62 6.58 5.02 4.97
N VAL A 63 6.63 3.68 5.06
CA VAL A 63 7.44 2.98 6.07
C VAL A 63 8.91 3.33 5.89
N ALA A 64 9.45 3.20 4.67
CA ALA A 64 10.87 3.46 4.43
C ALA A 64 11.24 4.92 4.75
N HIS A 65 10.44 5.89 4.29
CA HIS A 65 10.63 7.30 4.58
C HIS A 65 10.61 7.58 6.10
N GLY A 66 9.61 7.05 6.80
CA GLY A 66 9.48 7.25 8.23
C GLY A 66 10.60 6.59 9.03
N LEU A 67 11.08 5.39 8.62
CA LEU A 67 12.23 4.73 9.24
C LEU A 67 13.51 5.57 9.14
N MET A 68 13.74 6.22 8.00
CA MET A 68 14.89 7.11 7.80
C MET A 68 14.88 8.32 8.72
N HIS A 69 13.70 8.89 9.01
CA HIS A 69 13.58 10.16 9.74
C HIS A 69 13.33 10.00 11.24
N GLY A 70 12.84 8.85 11.69
CA GLY A 70 12.49 8.66 13.11
C GLY A 70 12.38 7.21 13.54
N GLY A 71 13.00 6.29 12.80
CA GLY A 71 12.93 4.86 13.11
C GLY A 71 11.49 4.34 13.11
N HIS A 72 11.20 3.38 13.96
CA HIS A 72 9.88 2.76 14.04
C HIS A 72 8.76 3.78 14.34
N ASP A 73 8.99 4.70 15.26
CA ASP A 73 7.99 5.71 15.61
C ASP A 73 7.76 6.70 14.47
N GLY A 74 8.82 7.08 13.73
CA GLY A 74 8.71 7.88 12.52
C GLY A 74 7.89 7.19 11.44
N ALA A 75 8.10 5.89 11.21
CA ALA A 75 7.32 5.12 10.24
C ALA A 75 5.84 5.03 10.64
N ARG A 76 5.53 4.82 11.91
CA ARG A 76 4.17 4.81 12.44
C ARG A 76 3.48 6.16 12.24
N ALA A 77 4.17 7.25 12.57
CA ALA A 77 3.64 8.61 12.43
C ALA A 77 3.38 8.96 10.95
N THR A 78 4.29 8.61 10.05
CA THR A 78 4.13 8.86 8.60
C THR A 78 2.95 8.08 8.02
N LEU A 79 2.78 6.80 8.41
CA LEU A 79 1.63 6.00 7.99
C LEU A 79 0.32 6.58 8.50
N ALA A 80 0.26 6.99 9.78
CA ALA A 80 -0.93 7.58 10.40
C ALA A 80 -1.33 8.87 9.69
N ASP A 81 -0.41 9.82 9.52
CA ASP A 81 -0.67 11.10 8.84
C ASP A 81 -1.25 10.88 7.43
N PHE A 82 -0.61 10.00 6.65
CA PHE A 82 -1.07 9.71 5.29
C PHE A 82 -2.49 9.13 5.27
N TRP A 83 -2.76 8.08 6.03
CA TRP A 83 -4.05 7.40 5.98
C TRP A 83 -5.19 8.22 6.59
N GLU A 84 -4.93 9.04 7.60
CA GLU A 84 -5.89 10.01 8.13
C GLU A 84 -6.26 11.04 7.07
N ARG A 85 -5.28 11.59 6.35
CA ARG A 85 -5.52 12.55 5.26
C ARG A 85 -6.21 11.91 4.06
N VAL A 86 -5.91 10.65 3.73
CA VAL A 86 -6.67 9.87 2.73
C VAL A 86 -8.13 9.72 3.15
N GLY A 87 -8.39 9.42 4.43
CA GLY A 87 -9.74 9.36 4.97
C GLY A 87 -10.51 10.68 4.85
N GLN A 88 -9.86 11.81 5.17
CA GLN A 88 -10.42 13.15 5.01
C GLN A 88 -10.71 13.47 3.55
N LEU A 89 -9.78 13.18 2.63
CA LEU A 89 -9.96 13.36 1.20
C LEU A 89 -11.16 12.54 0.68
N GLY A 90 -11.26 11.28 1.08
CA GLY A 90 -12.39 10.41 0.74
C GLY A 90 -13.74 10.95 1.25
N ALA A 91 -13.79 11.47 2.46
CA ALA A 91 -14.98 12.09 3.04
C ALA A 91 -15.40 13.37 2.28
N MET A 92 -14.44 14.18 1.84
CA MET A 92 -14.71 15.37 1.03
C MET A 92 -15.26 15.02 -0.35
N LEU A 93 -14.73 13.97 -0.98
CA LEU A 93 -15.15 13.54 -2.31
C LEU A 93 -16.48 12.76 -2.30
N ASN A 94 -16.82 12.12 -1.20
CA ASN A 94 -18.08 11.38 -1.04
C ASN A 94 -18.68 11.57 0.37
N PRO A 95 -19.24 12.75 0.66
CA PRO A 95 -19.77 13.05 1.99
C PRO A 95 -20.95 12.14 2.39
N VAL A 96 -21.71 11.63 1.42
CA VAL A 96 -22.84 10.72 1.70
C VAL A 96 -22.33 9.37 2.19
N ALA A 97 -21.28 8.80 1.56
CA ALA A 97 -20.67 7.56 2.02
C ALA A 97 -20.00 7.73 3.39
N ALA A 98 -19.38 8.89 3.65
CA ALA A 98 -18.78 9.21 4.94
C ALA A 98 -19.84 9.27 6.06
N MET A 99 -21.00 9.86 5.80
CA MET A 99 -22.12 9.92 6.74
C MET A 99 -22.75 8.53 6.97
N ALA A 100 -22.89 7.71 5.93
CA ALA A 100 -23.41 6.35 6.03
C ALA A 100 -22.47 5.43 6.84
N GLY A 101 -21.14 5.55 6.64
CA GLY A 101 -20.14 4.81 7.43
C GLY A 101 -20.12 5.16 8.92
N ALA A 102 -20.58 6.35 9.28
CA ALA A 102 -20.74 6.77 10.68
C ALA A 102 -22.04 6.24 11.34
N ASN A 103 -22.95 5.62 10.57
CA ASN A 103 -24.22 5.11 11.07
C ASN A 103 -24.09 3.59 11.38
N PRO A 104 -24.12 3.17 12.67
CA PRO A 104 -24.00 1.76 13.03
C PRO A 104 -25.16 0.88 12.52
N LEU A 105 -26.29 1.48 12.12
CA LEU A 105 -27.43 0.77 11.53
C LEU A 105 -27.25 0.49 10.02
N ALA A 106 -26.39 1.25 9.33
CA ALA A 106 -26.09 1.03 7.90
C ALA A 106 -25.26 -0.26 7.67
N ASN A 107 -24.57 -0.75 8.71
CA ASN A 107 -23.80 -1.99 8.64
C ASN A 107 -24.64 -3.28 8.76
N ALA A 108 -25.95 -3.16 9.02
CA ALA A 108 -26.83 -4.31 9.22
C ALA A 108 -27.59 -4.78 7.95
N GLY A 109 -27.41 -4.09 6.82
CA GLY A 109 -27.97 -4.45 5.53
C GLY A 109 -27.39 -3.57 4.44
N ALA A 110 -27.26 -4.07 3.21
CA ALA A 110 -26.75 -3.29 2.08
C ALA A 110 -27.58 -1.99 1.95
N ASP A 111 -26.97 -0.84 2.24
CA ASP A 111 -27.62 0.44 2.07
C ASP A 111 -27.94 0.65 0.59
N PRO A 112 -29.23 0.70 0.19
CA PRO A 112 -29.62 0.80 -1.22
C PRO A 112 -29.09 2.07 -1.89
N VAL A 113 -28.83 3.12 -1.14
CA VAL A 113 -28.24 4.37 -1.66
C VAL A 113 -26.78 4.16 -2.02
N LEU A 114 -26.01 3.52 -1.13
CA LEU A 114 -24.60 3.17 -1.41
C LEU A 114 -24.49 2.20 -2.58
N ALA A 115 -25.34 1.17 -2.63
CA ALA A 115 -25.37 0.21 -3.74
C ALA A 115 -25.69 0.91 -5.07
N THR A 116 -26.65 1.85 -5.08
CA THR A 116 -27.00 2.60 -6.28
C THR A 116 -25.86 3.51 -6.72
N GLN A 117 -25.15 4.17 -5.78
CA GLN A 117 -24.00 5.01 -6.10
C GLN A 117 -22.83 4.17 -6.65
N GLN A 118 -22.55 3.02 -6.06
CA GLN A 118 -21.52 2.10 -6.57
C GLN A 118 -21.84 1.62 -7.98
N TRP A 119 -23.08 1.18 -8.22
CA TRP A 119 -23.54 0.78 -9.55
C TRP A 119 -23.45 1.92 -10.58
N ALA A 120 -23.84 3.12 -10.21
CA ALA A 120 -23.75 4.29 -11.07
C ALA A 120 -22.31 4.64 -11.42
N MET A 121 -21.41 4.61 -10.43
CA MET A 121 -19.98 4.86 -10.63
C MET A 121 -19.33 3.78 -11.50
N GLU A 122 -19.63 2.49 -11.26
CA GLU A 122 -19.16 1.42 -12.13
C GLU A 122 -19.67 1.56 -13.57
N SER A 123 -20.96 1.86 -13.75
CA SER A 123 -21.53 2.07 -15.06
C SER A 123 -20.90 3.25 -15.79
N PHE A 124 -20.61 4.33 -15.06
CA PHE A 124 -19.93 5.51 -15.59
C PHE A 124 -18.50 5.19 -16.02
N THR A 125 -17.71 4.54 -15.16
CA THR A 125 -16.30 4.19 -15.45
C THR A 125 -16.15 3.10 -16.50
N ARG A 126 -17.19 2.28 -16.74
CA ARG A 126 -17.25 1.32 -17.86
C ARG A 126 -17.59 2.01 -19.19
N THR A 127 -18.32 3.13 -19.15
CA THR A 127 -18.80 3.83 -20.35
C THR A 127 -17.81 4.89 -20.82
N PHE A 128 -17.21 5.61 -19.89
CA PHE A 128 -16.28 6.71 -20.16
C PHE A 128 -14.87 6.34 -19.73
N SER A 129 -13.88 6.61 -20.59
CA SER A 129 -12.47 6.44 -20.23
C SER A 129 -12.00 7.57 -19.32
N PRO A 130 -10.96 7.37 -18.50
CA PRO A 130 -10.36 8.43 -17.69
C PRO A 130 -9.92 9.64 -18.51
N TYR A 131 -9.51 9.42 -19.75
CA TYR A 131 -9.11 10.49 -20.68
C TYR A 131 -10.28 11.41 -21.07
N GLN A 132 -11.52 10.93 -20.91
CA GLN A 132 -12.73 11.71 -21.20
C GLN A 132 -13.27 12.45 -19.99
N PHE A 133 -13.31 11.80 -18.81
CA PHE A 133 -13.89 12.43 -17.61
C PHE A 133 -12.87 13.17 -16.73
N ASN A 134 -11.58 12.90 -16.87
CA ASN A 134 -10.49 13.59 -16.18
C ASN A 134 -9.40 14.05 -17.16
N PRO A 135 -9.73 14.92 -18.16
CA PRO A 135 -8.78 15.31 -19.20
C PRO A 135 -7.55 16.06 -18.66
N LEU A 136 -7.64 16.65 -17.48
CA LEU A 136 -6.53 17.34 -16.80
C LEU A 136 -5.66 16.40 -15.97
N ASN A 137 -6.00 15.09 -15.91
CA ASN A 137 -5.29 14.08 -15.14
C ASN A 137 -5.08 14.48 -13.68
N LEU A 138 -6.10 15.06 -13.03
CA LEU A 138 -6.04 15.45 -11.64
C LEU A 138 -6.01 14.20 -10.76
N ASN A 139 -5.05 14.14 -9.84
CA ASN A 139 -4.91 13.03 -8.92
C ASN A 139 -4.54 13.55 -7.51
N PRO A 140 -5.54 13.88 -6.67
CA PRO A 140 -5.29 14.37 -5.32
C PRO A 140 -4.50 13.41 -4.43
N LEU A 141 -4.56 12.09 -4.70
CA LEU A 141 -3.78 11.10 -3.97
C LEU A 141 -2.28 11.20 -4.29
N ARG A 142 -1.94 11.50 -5.55
CA ARG A 142 -0.57 11.80 -5.97
C ARG A 142 -0.01 13.01 -5.23
N ASP A 143 -0.79 14.09 -5.19
CA ASP A 143 -0.39 15.33 -4.55
C ASP A 143 -0.19 15.13 -3.04
N LEU A 144 -1.10 14.40 -2.41
CA LEU A 144 -0.99 14.02 -1.01
C LEU A 144 0.28 13.23 -0.74
N LEU A 145 0.55 12.18 -1.51
CA LEU A 145 1.73 11.32 -1.32
C LEU A 145 3.03 12.13 -1.50
N ALA A 146 3.07 13.03 -2.48
CA ALA A 146 4.23 13.90 -2.71
C ALA A 146 4.51 14.87 -1.55
N THR A 147 3.51 15.16 -0.70
CA THR A 147 3.73 15.95 0.53
C THR A 147 4.17 15.12 1.72
N CYS A 148 3.95 13.81 1.71
CA CYS A 148 4.28 12.90 2.81
C CYS A 148 5.65 12.24 2.67
N VAL A 149 6.20 12.14 1.46
CA VAL A 149 7.41 11.37 1.16
C VAL A 149 8.41 12.20 0.38
N ASP A 150 9.63 12.29 0.89
CA ASP A 150 10.78 12.81 0.16
C ASP A 150 11.40 11.66 -0.67
N PHE A 151 11.07 11.64 -1.96
CA PHE A 151 11.54 10.59 -2.88
C PHE A 151 13.03 10.71 -3.17
N ASP A 152 13.59 11.93 -3.17
CA ASP A 152 15.03 12.13 -3.39
C ASP A 152 15.84 11.54 -2.23
N ALA A 153 15.35 11.68 -1.00
CA ALA A 153 15.96 11.04 0.16
C ALA A 153 15.90 9.50 0.08
N LEU A 154 14.81 8.94 -0.46
CA LEU A 154 14.67 7.49 -0.61
C LEU A 154 15.65 6.87 -1.61
N HIS A 155 16.16 7.62 -2.61
CA HIS A 155 17.18 7.12 -3.53
C HIS A 155 18.49 6.73 -2.82
N GLY A 156 18.83 7.46 -1.75
CA GLY A 156 20.00 7.17 -0.92
C GLY A 156 19.75 6.26 0.29
N CYS A 157 18.56 5.67 0.38
CA CYS A 157 18.20 4.84 1.53
C CYS A 157 18.86 3.46 1.47
N ASP A 158 19.82 3.23 2.38
CA ASP A 158 20.47 1.93 2.56
C ASP A 158 19.79 1.05 3.63
N GLN A 159 18.85 1.62 4.41
CA GLN A 159 18.23 0.94 5.54
C GLN A 159 17.21 -0.11 5.09
N VAL A 160 16.44 0.20 4.05
CA VAL A 160 15.36 -0.66 3.53
C VAL A 160 15.40 -0.67 2.01
N LYS A 161 15.43 -1.88 1.44
CA LYS A 161 15.32 -2.07 0.00
C LYS A 161 13.85 -2.07 -0.43
N LEU A 162 13.50 -1.22 -1.38
CA LEU A 162 12.14 -1.09 -1.90
C LEU A 162 12.02 -1.71 -3.28
N PHE A 163 10.88 -2.38 -3.53
CA PHE A 163 10.55 -2.99 -4.81
C PHE A 163 9.07 -2.79 -5.10
N LEU A 164 8.76 -1.80 -5.94
CA LEU A 164 7.39 -1.52 -6.34
C LEU A 164 7.14 -2.06 -7.73
N CYS A 165 6.03 -2.76 -7.94
CA CYS A 165 5.72 -3.30 -9.26
C CYS A 165 4.64 -2.49 -9.97
N ALA A 166 4.82 -2.32 -11.28
CA ALA A 166 3.81 -1.83 -12.19
C ALA A 166 3.74 -2.71 -13.43
N THR A 167 2.67 -2.59 -14.20
CA THR A 167 2.47 -3.35 -15.45
C THR A 167 2.74 -2.42 -16.64
N ASN A 168 3.71 -2.76 -17.47
CA ASN A 168 3.96 -2.03 -18.72
C ASN A 168 2.81 -2.30 -19.70
N VAL A 169 2.15 -1.23 -20.15
CA VAL A 169 0.93 -1.30 -20.96
C VAL A 169 1.18 -1.95 -22.33
N ARG A 170 2.33 -1.64 -22.95
CA ARG A 170 2.63 -2.10 -24.31
C ARG A 170 3.06 -3.56 -24.35
N SER A 171 3.86 -3.98 -23.38
CA SER A 171 4.45 -5.32 -23.38
C SER A 171 3.68 -6.33 -22.51
N GLY A 172 2.80 -5.88 -21.62
CA GLY A 172 2.16 -6.70 -20.61
C GLY A 172 3.13 -7.29 -19.58
N LYS A 173 4.34 -6.75 -19.46
CA LYS A 173 5.38 -7.27 -18.55
C LYS A 173 5.41 -6.45 -17.25
N VAL A 174 5.83 -7.12 -16.17
CA VAL A 174 6.10 -6.45 -14.91
C VAL A 174 7.32 -5.53 -15.04
N ARG A 175 7.22 -4.33 -14.48
CA ARG A 175 8.34 -3.44 -14.19
C ARG A 175 8.50 -3.35 -12.68
N ILE A 176 9.71 -3.52 -12.18
CA ILE A 176 10.06 -3.26 -10.78
C ILE A 176 10.79 -1.92 -10.72
N PHE A 177 10.33 -1.06 -9.82
CA PHE A 177 10.99 0.17 -9.41
C PHE A 177 11.64 -0.09 -8.06
N ASP A 178 12.96 0.02 -8.03
CA ASP A 178 13.79 -0.08 -6.81
C ASP A 178 14.14 1.31 -6.25
N ASN A 179 14.89 1.39 -5.15
CA ASN A 179 15.26 2.66 -4.54
C ASN A 179 15.83 3.67 -5.55
N ALA A 180 16.66 3.24 -6.49
CA ALA A 180 17.31 4.13 -7.46
C ALA A 180 16.34 4.68 -8.52
N SER A 181 15.22 4.02 -8.77
CA SER A 181 14.21 4.37 -9.78
C SER A 181 12.87 4.82 -9.18
N LEU A 182 12.81 4.97 -7.84
CA LEU A 182 11.61 5.45 -7.15
C LEU A 182 11.29 6.90 -7.51
N SER A 183 10.00 7.16 -7.63
CA SER A 183 9.43 8.51 -7.74
C SER A 183 7.96 8.46 -7.32
N VAL A 184 7.34 9.60 -7.11
CA VAL A 184 5.89 9.63 -6.91
C VAL A 184 5.16 8.97 -8.08
N ASP A 185 5.66 9.14 -9.30
CA ASP A 185 5.06 8.55 -10.50
C ASP A 185 5.23 7.03 -10.54
N ALA A 186 6.34 6.47 -10.01
CA ALA A 186 6.51 5.04 -9.87
C ALA A 186 5.48 4.42 -8.92
N VAL A 187 5.17 5.10 -7.79
CA VAL A 187 4.11 4.67 -6.88
C VAL A 187 2.74 4.79 -7.54
N MET A 188 2.47 5.91 -8.24
CA MET A 188 1.22 6.10 -8.96
C MET A 188 1.04 5.10 -10.11
N ALA A 189 2.12 4.72 -10.82
CA ALA A 189 2.11 3.66 -11.82
C ALA A 189 1.69 2.32 -11.20
N SER A 190 2.25 1.99 -10.02
CA SER A 190 1.87 0.80 -9.26
C SER A 190 0.40 0.78 -8.83
N ALA A 191 -0.24 1.95 -8.70
CA ALA A 191 -1.63 2.11 -8.26
C ALA A 191 -2.59 2.61 -9.36
N CYS A 192 -2.15 2.60 -10.62
CA CYS A 192 -2.90 3.12 -11.75
C CYS A 192 -3.93 2.12 -12.26
N LEU A 193 -5.15 2.20 -11.77
CA LEU A 193 -6.28 1.43 -12.30
C LEU A 193 -6.77 2.07 -13.62
N PRO A 194 -6.74 1.35 -14.75
CA PRO A 194 -6.97 1.91 -16.09
C PRO A 194 -8.39 2.43 -16.32
N HIS A 195 -9.36 2.06 -15.49
CA HIS A 195 -10.72 2.56 -15.53
C HIS A 195 -10.93 3.83 -14.68
N LEU A 196 -9.93 4.25 -13.88
CA LEU A 196 -10.01 5.45 -13.02
C LEU A 196 -8.98 6.52 -13.38
N PHE A 197 -7.81 6.12 -13.88
CA PHE A 197 -6.68 7.02 -14.11
C PHE A 197 -6.09 6.86 -15.50
N HIS A 198 -5.47 7.93 -16.01
CA HIS A 198 -4.60 7.83 -17.19
C HIS A 198 -3.42 6.92 -16.89
N ALA A 199 -2.94 6.18 -17.89
CA ALA A 199 -1.70 5.44 -17.74
C ALA A 199 -0.55 6.39 -17.36
N VAL A 200 0.26 5.99 -16.39
CA VAL A 200 1.38 6.82 -15.93
C VAL A 200 2.55 6.63 -16.89
N GLU A 201 3.07 7.74 -17.42
CA GLU A 201 4.24 7.73 -18.29
C GLU A 201 5.52 7.92 -17.47
N ILE A 202 6.48 7.00 -17.66
CA ILE A 202 7.82 7.07 -17.08
C ILE A 202 8.81 6.64 -18.17
N ASP A 203 9.80 7.46 -18.49
CA ASP A 203 10.84 7.20 -19.49
C ASP A 203 10.28 6.82 -20.88
N GLY A 204 9.16 7.42 -21.29
CA GLY A 204 8.50 7.16 -22.57
C GLY A 204 7.69 5.86 -22.65
N GLU A 205 7.60 5.11 -21.55
CA GLU A 205 6.77 3.93 -21.39
C GLU A 205 5.57 4.22 -20.48
N HIS A 206 4.47 3.51 -20.71
CA HIS A 206 3.21 3.69 -20.00
C HIS A 206 2.93 2.52 -19.08
N TYR A 207 2.43 2.81 -17.88
CA TYR A 207 2.22 1.82 -16.82
C TYR A 207 0.83 1.87 -16.24
N TRP A 208 0.33 0.68 -15.91
CA TRP A 208 -0.88 0.43 -15.12
C TRP A 208 -0.52 -0.27 -13.81
N ASP A 209 -1.54 -0.42 -12.95
CA ASP A 209 -1.43 -1.08 -11.64
C ASP A 209 -0.65 -2.40 -11.72
N GLY A 210 0.26 -2.57 -10.78
CA GLY A 210 1.08 -3.77 -10.69
C GLY A 210 0.30 -5.05 -10.44
N GLY A 211 -0.90 -4.93 -9.87
CA GLY A 211 -1.79 -6.05 -9.55
C GLY A 211 -2.19 -6.91 -10.75
N TYR A 212 -2.07 -6.40 -11.97
CA TYR A 212 -2.29 -7.19 -13.18
C TYR A 212 -1.20 -8.24 -13.42
N MET A 213 0.01 -8.04 -12.88
CA MET A 213 1.15 -8.95 -13.07
C MET A 213 1.61 -9.61 -11.78
N GLY A 214 1.35 -9.02 -10.62
CA GLY A 214 1.70 -9.58 -9.31
C GLY A 214 1.27 -8.70 -8.14
N ASN A 215 0.68 -9.30 -7.12
CA ASN A 215 0.14 -8.57 -5.98
C ASN A 215 0.55 -9.18 -4.63
N PRO A 216 1.76 -8.87 -4.15
CA PRO A 216 2.91 -8.27 -4.83
C PRO A 216 3.80 -9.29 -5.57
N VAL A 217 4.78 -8.78 -6.33
CA VAL A 217 5.83 -9.60 -6.94
C VAL A 217 6.93 -9.89 -5.92
N LEU A 218 7.18 -11.16 -5.61
CA LEU A 218 8.07 -11.55 -4.49
C LEU A 218 9.53 -11.76 -4.88
N TYR A 219 9.83 -12.05 -6.16
CA TYR A 219 11.18 -12.48 -6.55
C TYR A 219 12.30 -11.49 -6.18
N PRO A 220 12.10 -10.14 -6.17
CA PRO A 220 13.17 -9.25 -5.77
C PRO A 220 13.65 -9.47 -4.33
N LEU A 221 12.73 -9.82 -3.42
CA LEU A 221 13.07 -10.12 -2.04
C LEU A 221 13.99 -11.34 -1.91
N PHE A 222 13.84 -12.34 -2.78
CA PHE A 222 14.67 -13.55 -2.72
C PHE A 222 16.09 -13.35 -3.25
N TYR A 223 16.27 -12.41 -4.19
CA TYR A 223 17.55 -12.24 -4.90
C TYR A 223 18.31 -10.98 -4.49
N GLN A 224 17.65 -10.00 -3.90
CA GLN A 224 18.23 -8.67 -3.64
C GLN A 224 18.28 -8.29 -2.17
N THR A 225 17.72 -9.10 -1.25
CA THR A 225 17.81 -8.89 0.19
C THR A 225 18.67 -9.95 0.86
N THR A 226 19.03 -9.71 2.14
CA THR A 226 19.92 -10.60 2.90
C THR A 226 19.17 -11.65 3.70
N THR A 227 17.96 -11.33 4.17
CA THR A 227 17.11 -12.26 4.92
C THR A 227 16.24 -13.11 4.00
N ARG A 228 15.96 -14.35 4.45
CA ARG A 228 15.07 -15.30 3.76
C ARG A 228 13.65 -15.30 4.32
N ASP A 229 13.43 -14.66 5.46
CA ASP A 229 12.13 -14.62 6.11
C ASP A 229 11.26 -13.54 5.43
N VAL A 230 10.12 -13.95 4.88
CA VAL A 230 9.17 -13.07 4.22
C VAL A 230 7.84 -13.11 4.97
N VAL A 231 7.37 -11.94 5.41
CA VAL A 231 6.03 -11.76 5.96
C VAL A 231 5.15 -11.13 4.88
N VAL A 232 4.10 -11.85 4.49
CA VAL A 232 3.13 -11.36 3.50
C VAL A 232 1.93 -10.78 4.21
N VAL A 233 1.64 -9.49 3.98
CA VAL A 233 0.41 -8.85 4.46
C VAL A 233 -0.63 -8.94 3.35
N MET A 234 -1.63 -9.79 3.56
CA MET A 234 -2.68 -10.05 2.60
C MET A 234 -3.96 -9.32 3.00
N VAL A 235 -4.56 -8.62 2.05
CA VAL A 235 -5.85 -7.94 2.21
C VAL A 235 -7.00 -8.76 1.63
N ASN A 236 -6.70 -9.68 0.72
CA ASN A 236 -7.68 -10.59 0.14
C ASN A 236 -7.85 -11.84 1.01
N GLN A 237 -9.08 -12.36 1.09
CA GLN A 237 -9.35 -13.62 1.78
C GLN A 237 -8.63 -14.78 1.10
N ILE A 238 -7.92 -15.59 1.90
CA ILE A 238 -7.22 -16.82 1.43
C ILE A 238 -8.23 -17.93 1.10
N HIS A 239 -9.30 -18.00 1.89
CA HIS A 239 -10.37 -18.99 1.72
C HIS A 239 -11.72 -18.28 1.59
N ARG A 240 -12.53 -18.77 0.65
CA ARG A 240 -13.95 -18.40 0.53
C ARG A 240 -14.78 -19.67 0.64
N ASN A 241 -15.78 -19.67 1.52
CA ASN A 241 -16.70 -20.81 1.69
C ASN A 241 -17.67 -20.94 0.51
N GLU A 242 -17.95 -19.82 -0.17
CA GLU A 242 -18.88 -19.76 -1.28
C GLU A 242 -18.22 -19.11 -2.51
N VAL A 243 -18.62 -19.57 -3.69
CA VAL A 243 -18.19 -18.96 -4.94
C VAL A 243 -18.91 -17.62 -5.11
N PRO A 244 -18.21 -16.49 -5.36
CA PRO A 244 -18.87 -15.22 -5.64
C PRO A 244 -19.74 -15.34 -6.89
N MET A 245 -21.03 -15.02 -6.78
CA MET A 245 -22.00 -15.07 -7.88
C MET A 245 -22.26 -13.70 -8.50
N THR A 246 -21.72 -12.65 -7.91
CA THR A 246 -21.80 -11.25 -8.39
C THR A 246 -20.40 -10.66 -8.49
N SER A 247 -20.18 -9.82 -9.48
CA SER A 247 -18.93 -9.05 -9.69
C SER A 247 -18.84 -7.86 -8.74
#